data_8adadb8d33dda421d1271bbd79111c95
#
_entry.id   8adadb8d33dda421d1271bbd79111c95
#
_cell.length_a   1.000
_cell.length_b   1.000
_cell.length_c   1.000
_cell.angle_alpha   90.00
_cell.angle_beta   90.00
_cell.angle_gamma   90.00
#
_symmetry.space_group_name_H-M   'P 1'
#
loop_
_entity.id
_entity.type
_entity.pdbx_description
1 polymer ?
#
loop_
_entity_poly.entity_id
_entity_poly.type
_entity_poly.pdbx_seq_one_letter_code
_entity_poly.pdbx_strand_id
1 'polypeptide(L)'
;MKYYSFSSTFNAQKKQEKIDLLLNTNQYIYSLKTDGNWSRMIWQDGEMILQSRTVSKKTGTYGEFQDKVLFADALREAFHDTTMLIGEIYLEDGRDKDVGTILRCLPDKALSRQKGDKILKYRIFDCWYYNGVSLLEAPITERIKYLPLAAKAINSELVN
;
A
#
# COMPACT_ATOMS: atom_id res chain seq x y z
N MET A 1 9.06 -15.13 -5.37
CA MET A 1 8.50 -14.36 -6.51
C MET A 1 9.59 -13.45 -7.05
N LYS A 2 9.91 -13.49 -8.34
CA LYS A 2 10.89 -12.56 -8.94
C LYS A 2 10.14 -11.32 -9.41
N TYR A 3 10.45 -10.17 -8.83
CA TYR A 3 9.99 -8.88 -9.33
C TYR A 3 10.91 -8.42 -10.45
N TYR A 4 10.35 -8.12 -11.60
CA TYR A 4 11.09 -7.47 -12.68
C TYR A 4 10.89 -5.96 -12.57
N SER A 5 11.93 -5.26 -12.18
CA SER A 5 11.99 -3.80 -12.29
C SER A 5 12.60 -3.45 -13.64
N PHE A 6 11.88 -2.68 -14.44
CA PHE A 6 12.44 -2.10 -15.65
C PHE A 6 13.33 -0.90 -15.25
N SER A 7 14.64 -1.13 -15.13
CA SER A 7 15.56 -0.05 -14.80
C SER A 7 15.70 0.92 -16.00
N SER A 8 16.05 2.17 -15.69
CA SER A 8 16.31 3.22 -16.68
C SER A 8 17.46 2.93 -17.66
N THR A 9 18.23 1.87 -17.42
CA THR A 9 19.36 1.42 -18.28
C THR A 9 18.95 0.67 -19.53
N PHE A 10 17.66 0.30 -19.69
CA PHE A 10 17.21 -0.29 -20.94
C PHE A 10 16.96 0.79 -21.99
N ASN A 11 17.51 0.59 -23.21
CA ASN A 11 17.12 1.33 -24.40
C ASN A 11 15.59 1.27 -24.52
N ALA A 12 14.94 2.41 -24.80
CA ALA A 12 13.48 2.53 -24.80
C ALA A 12 12.80 1.51 -25.74
N GLN A 13 13.40 1.23 -26.90
CA GLN A 13 12.89 0.24 -27.85
C GLN A 13 12.94 -1.18 -27.27
N LYS A 14 14.09 -1.61 -26.74
CA LYS A 14 14.23 -2.93 -26.10
C LYS A 14 13.34 -3.08 -24.87
N LYS A 15 13.06 -1.98 -24.18
CA LYS A 15 12.12 -1.95 -23.06
C LYS A 15 10.68 -2.19 -23.53
N GLN A 16 10.27 -1.55 -24.63
CA GLN A 16 8.94 -1.72 -25.19
C GLN A 16 8.72 -3.15 -25.72
N GLU A 17 9.65 -3.68 -26.50
CA GLU A 17 9.61 -5.07 -27.01
C GLU A 17 9.46 -6.09 -25.85
N LYS A 18 10.19 -5.87 -24.75
CA LYS A 18 10.09 -6.73 -23.57
C LYS A 18 8.76 -6.59 -22.83
N ILE A 19 8.22 -5.39 -22.75
CA ILE A 19 6.88 -5.15 -22.19
C ILE A 19 5.83 -5.87 -23.04
N ASP A 20 5.88 -5.71 -24.36
CA ASP A 20 4.94 -6.33 -25.30
C ASP A 20 5.01 -7.86 -25.22
N LEU A 21 6.23 -8.43 -25.13
CA LEU A 21 6.41 -9.86 -24.90
C LEU A 21 5.76 -10.33 -23.60
N LEU A 22 5.97 -9.61 -22.51
CA LEU A 22 5.41 -9.95 -21.21
C LEU A 22 3.88 -9.82 -21.21
N LEU A 23 3.31 -8.76 -21.81
CA LEU A 23 1.88 -8.54 -21.92
C LEU A 23 1.16 -9.65 -22.69
N ASN A 24 1.82 -10.22 -23.70
CA ASN A 24 1.24 -11.22 -24.57
C ASN A 24 1.33 -12.67 -24.02
N THR A 25 1.98 -12.90 -22.87
CA THR A 25 2.24 -14.28 -22.40
C THR A 25 1.20 -14.82 -21.41
N ASN A 26 0.24 -14.05 -20.91
CA ASN A 26 -0.71 -14.46 -19.85
C ASN A 26 -0.06 -15.09 -18.59
N GLN A 27 1.28 -14.98 -18.46
CA GLN A 27 2.04 -15.58 -17.36
C GLN A 27 2.31 -14.61 -16.22
N TYR A 28 1.92 -13.34 -16.38
CA TYR A 28 2.25 -12.27 -15.45
C TYR A 28 1.02 -11.49 -15.03
N ILE A 29 1.03 -11.04 -13.79
CA ILE A 29 0.08 -10.09 -13.27
C ILE A 29 0.76 -8.72 -13.28
N TYR A 30 0.05 -7.72 -13.76
CA TYR A 30 0.52 -6.34 -13.81
C TYR A 30 -0.17 -5.54 -12.74
N SER A 31 0.57 -4.70 -12.05
CA SER A 31 0.03 -3.71 -11.14
C SER A 31 0.63 -2.34 -11.43
N LEU A 32 -0.14 -1.30 -11.20
CA LEU A 32 0.36 0.05 -11.29
C LEU A 32 1.42 0.25 -10.18
N LYS A 33 2.62 0.68 -10.59
CA LYS A 33 3.65 1.07 -9.62
C LYS A 33 3.33 2.48 -9.11
N THR A 34 2.75 2.53 -7.95
CA THR A 34 2.53 3.79 -7.24
C THR A 34 3.85 4.28 -6.63
N ASP A 35 4.09 5.57 -6.66
CA ASP A 35 5.26 6.20 -6.06
C ASP A 35 4.86 6.83 -4.71
N GLY A 36 5.14 6.12 -3.63
CA GLY A 36 4.71 6.51 -2.30
C GLY A 36 5.52 5.83 -1.20
N ASN A 37 4.89 5.61 -0.08
CA ASN A 37 5.48 4.96 1.09
C ASN A 37 4.81 3.61 1.32
N TRP A 38 5.56 2.54 1.08
CA TRP A 38 5.08 1.18 1.34
C TRP A 38 4.65 1.04 2.80
N SER A 39 3.47 0.48 3.02
CA SER A 39 2.95 0.23 4.36
C SER A 39 2.12 -1.03 4.42
N ARG A 40 2.06 -1.61 5.61
CA ARG A 40 1.11 -2.68 5.91
C ARG A 40 0.10 -2.21 6.94
N MET A 41 -1.14 -2.46 6.69
CA MET A 41 -2.22 -2.36 7.65
C MET A 41 -2.39 -3.71 8.34
N ILE A 42 -2.41 -3.71 9.66
CA ILE A 42 -2.69 -4.87 10.49
C ILE A 42 -3.88 -4.50 11.37
N TRP A 43 -4.95 -5.25 11.26
CA TRP A 43 -6.05 -5.23 12.21
C TRP A 43 -6.01 -6.54 12.99
N GLN A 44 -5.88 -6.48 14.30
CA GLN A 44 -5.79 -7.64 15.16
C GLN A 44 -6.18 -7.27 16.60
N ASP A 45 -6.94 -8.13 17.27
CA ASP A 45 -7.32 -7.99 18.70
C ASP A 45 -7.99 -6.65 19.04
N GLY A 46 -8.75 -6.07 18.10
CA GLY A 46 -9.42 -4.79 18.27
C GLY A 46 -8.57 -3.57 17.97
N GLU A 47 -7.33 -3.75 17.56
CA GLU A 47 -6.40 -2.68 17.23
C GLU A 47 -6.04 -2.65 15.74
N MET A 48 -5.93 -1.45 15.18
CA MET A 48 -5.44 -1.22 13.81
C MET A 48 -4.12 -0.47 13.85
N ILE A 49 -3.11 -1.06 13.25
CA ILE A 49 -1.78 -0.46 13.10
C ILE A 49 -1.45 -0.32 11.62
N LEU A 50 -0.95 0.84 11.23
CA LEU A 50 -0.44 1.11 9.88
C LEU A 50 1.07 1.34 9.95
N GLN A 51 1.86 0.38 9.48
CA GLN A 51 3.31 0.33 9.69
C GLN A 51 4.13 0.49 8.42
N SER A 52 5.32 1.06 8.58
CA SER A 52 6.35 1.09 7.54
C SER A 52 6.92 -0.31 7.23
N ARG A 53 7.56 -0.42 6.05
CA ARG A 53 8.22 -1.66 5.60
C ARG A 53 9.40 -2.07 6.48
N THR A 54 10.17 -1.10 6.96
CA THR A 54 11.47 -1.34 7.60
C THR A 54 11.50 -0.72 8.98
N VAL A 55 12.25 -1.35 9.85
CA VAL A 55 12.56 -0.83 11.18
C VAL A 55 13.46 0.40 11.06
N SER A 56 13.14 1.45 11.78
CA SER A 56 13.95 2.66 11.87
C SER A 56 15.27 2.35 12.58
N LYS A 57 16.39 2.68 11.95
CA LYS A 57 17.71 2.53 12.58
C LYS A 57 17.88 3.39 13.83
N LYS A 58 17.12 4.49 13.95
CA LYS A 58 17.19 5.41 15.07
C LYS A 58 16.42 4.92 16.30
N THR A 59 15.23 4.34 16.08
CA THR A 59 14.32 3.98 17.18
C THR A 59 14.28 2.47 17.45
N GLY A 60 14.77 1.63 16.51
CA GLY A 60 14.65 0.18 16.61
C GLY A 60 13.22 -0.35 16.40
N THR A 61 12.27 0.50 15.99
CA THR A 61 10.87 0.15 15.79
C THR A 61 10.40 0.47 14.37
N TYR A 62 9.30 -0.12 13.94
CA TYR A 62 8.63 0.29 12.71
C TYR A 62 8.07 1.71 12.86
N GLY A 63 8.08 2.47 11.78
CA GLY A 63 7.34 3.73 11.73
C GLY A 63 5.84 3.45 11.68
N GLU A 64 5.06 4.16 12.49
CA GLU A 64 3.61 4.03 12.56
C GLU A 64 2.95 5.26 11.97
N PHE A 65 1.85 5.05 11.22
CA PHE A 65 1.22 6.10 10.41
C PHE A 65 -0.28 6.25 10.69
N GLN A 66 -0.91 5.37 11.49
CA GLN A 66 -2.36 5.40 11.72
C GLN A 66 -2.86 6.76 12.25
N ASP A 67 -2.08 7.45 13.05
CA ASP A 67 -2.46 8.77 13.61
C ASP A 67 -2.09 9.95 12.68
N LYS A 68 -1.59 9.66 11.48
CA LYS A 68 -1.06 10.65 10.53
C LYS A 68 -1.82 10.69 9.22
N VAL A 69 -2.86 9.88 9.05
CA VAL A 69 -3.60 9.74 7.80
C VAL A 69 -5.10 9.90 8.05
N LEU A 70 -5.80 10.56 7.11
CA LEU A 70 -7.24 10.86 7.25
C LEU A 70 -8.13 9.62 7.09
N PHE A 71 -7.63 8.56 6.49
CA PHE A 71 -8.37 7.31 6.25
C PHE A 71 -8.23 6.28 7.39
N ALA A 72 -7.60 6.62 8.50
CA ALA A 72 -7.34 5.67 9.59
C ALA A 72 -8.61 5.09 10.20
N ASP A 73 -9.63 5.92 10.42
CA ASP A 73 -10.89 5.47 11.03
C ASP A 73 -11.63 4.50 10.11
N ALA A 74 -11.66 4.75 8.81
CA ALA A 74 -12.23 3.82 7.84
C ALA A 74 -11.54 2.44 7.88
N LEU A 75 -10.22 2.39 8.10
CA LEU A 75 -9.50 1.14 8.28
C LEU A 75 -9.82 0.44 9.61
N ARG A 76 -10.01 1.20 10.70
CA ARG A 76 -10.35 0.64 12.02
C ARG A 76 -11.74 0.01 12.03
N GLU A 77 -12.70 0.63 11.36
CA GLU A 77 -14.10 0.20 11.34
C GLU A 77 -14.40 -0.94 10.35
N ALA A 78 -13.51 -1.14 9.37
CA ALA A 78 -13.75 -2.06 8.27
C ALA A 78 -13.68 -3.54 8.64
N PHE A 79 -12.95 -3.89 9.70
CA PHE A 79 -12.64 -5.29 10.02
C PHE A 79 -12.93 -5.61 11.49
N HIS A 80 -13.26 -6.88 11.74
CA HIS A 80 -13.60 -7.40 13.07
C HIS A 80 -12.77 -8.63 13.46
N ASP A 81 -11.88 -9.07 12.56
CA ASP A 81 -10.98 -10.20 12.77
C ASP A 81 -9.65 -9.95 12.06
N THR A 82 -8.63 -10.73 12.38
CA THR A 82 -7.28 -10.55 11.86
C THR A 82 -7.27 -10.30 10.36
N THR A 83 -6.83 -9.11 9.98
CA THR A 83 -6.72 -8.70 8.59
C THR A 83 -5.38 -8.00 8.38
N MET A 84 -4.66 -8.39 7.32
CA MET A 84 -3.39 -7.76 6.98
C MET A 84 -3.36 -7.43 5.50
N LEU A 85 -3.36 -6.14 5.20
CA LEU A 85 -3.32 -5.59 3.85
C LEU A 85 -1.98 -4.92 3.60
N ILE A 86 -1.44 -5.13 2.42
CA ILE A 86 -0.19 -4.51 1.98
C ILE A 86 -0.52 -3.48 0.91
N GLY A 87 0.05 -2.29 1.05
CA GLY A 87 -0.26 -1.19 0.15
C GLY A 87 0.82 -0.11 0.12
N GLU A 88 0.49 0.97 -0.56
CA GLU A 88 1.31 2.16 -0.69
C GLU A 88 0.52 3.38 -0.24
N ILE A 89 1.05 4.14 0.71
CA ILE A 89 0.53 5.48 1.04
C ILE A 89 1.10 6.44 0.00
N TYR A 90 0.24 7.16 -0.71
CA TYR A 90 0.65 7.99 -1.83
C TYR A 90 -0.12 9.32 -1.91
N LEU A 91 0.39 10.22 -2.73
CA LEU A 91 -0.32 11.41 -3.23
C LEU A 91 -0.62 11.21 -4.72
N GLU A 92 -1.77 11.65 -5.20
CA GLU A 92 -2.21 11.41 -6.59
C GLU A 92 -1.15 11.87 -7.60
N ASP A 93 -0.67 13.09 -7.48
CA ASP A 93 0.34 13.67 -8.36
C ASP A 93 1.70 13.89 -7.66
N GLY A 94 1.91 13.23 -6.52
CA GLY A 94 3.12 13.37 -5.71
C GLY A 94 4.12 12.24 -5.91
N ARG A 95 5.30 12.42 -5.30
CA ARG A 95 6.36 11.43 -5.24
C ARG A 95 6.53 10.93 -3.81
N ASP A 96 7.27 9.84 -3.62
CA ASP A 96 7.60 9.27 -2.31
C ASP A 96 8.15 10.31 -1.31
N LYS A 97 9.02 11.23 -1.81
CA LYS A 97 9.57 12.32 -0.99
C LYS A 97 8.50 13.26 -0.46
N ASP A 98 7.44 13.54 -1.26
CA ASP A 98 6.36 14.46 -0.88
C ASP A 98 5.48 13.80 0.20
N VAL A 99 5.16 12.52 0.04
CA VAL A 99 4.53 11.67 1.06
C VAL A 99 5.37 11.68 2.35
N GLY A 100 6.69 11.48 2.22
CA GLY A 100 7.63 11.50 3.34
C GLY A 100 7.64 12.83 4.10
N THR A 101 7.40 13.99 3.45
CA THR A 101 7.31 15.28 4.14
C THR A 101 6.12 15.37 5.09
N ILE A 102 5.05 14.62 4.83
CA ILE A 102 3.86 14.55 5.67
C ILE A 102 4.08 13.49 6.77
N LEU A 103 4.39 12.25 6.40
CA LEU A 103 4.46 11.12 7.33
C LEU A 103 5.58 11.25 8.40
N ARG A 104 6.63 12.02 8.13
CA ARG A 104 7.71 12.28 9.11
C ARG A 104 7.36 13.34 10.15
N CYS A 105 6.23 14.02 10.02
CA CYS A 105 5.76 14.98 11.00
C CYS A 105 5.14 14.27 12.22
N LEU A 106 4.97 15.04 13.32
CA LEU A 106 4.06 14.67 14.40
C LEU A 106 2.61 14.57 13.88
N PRO A 107 1.73 13.79 14.52
CA PRO A 107 0.37 13.54 14.04
C PRO A 107 -0.41 14.80 13.65
N ASP A 108 -0.56 15.75 14.54
CA ASP A 108 -1.31 16.99 14.29
C ASP A 108 -0.79 17.77 13.08
N LYS A 109 0.53 17.83 12.94
CA LYS A 109 1.16 18.50 11.80
C LYS A 109 0.98 17.70 10.50
N ALA A 110 1.00 16.38 10.57
CA ALA A 110 0.76 15.52 9.42
C ALA A 110 -0.67 15.70 8.91
N LEU A 111 -1.66 15.66 9.81
CA LEU A 111 -3.07 15.87 9.47
C LEU A 111 -3.32 17.28 8.94
N SER A 112 -2.75 18.33 9.56
CA SER A 112 -2.93 19.72 9.11
C SER A 112 -2.35 20.01 7.72
N ARG A 113 -1.39 19.20 7.26
CA ARG A 113 -0.78 19.32 5.92
C ARG A 113 -1.61 18.67 4.81
N GLN A 114 -2.55 17.81 5.16
CA GLN A 114 -3.39 17.09 4.18
C GLN A 114 -4.58 17.95 3.76
N LYS A 115 -4.35 18.88 2.83
CA LYS A 115 -5.37 19.78 2.27
C LYS A 115 -5.22 19.86 0.76
N GLY A 116 -6.34 19.96 0.05
CA GLY A 116 -6.39 20.06 -1.40
C GLY A 116 -5.75 18.84 -2.08
N ASP A 117 -4.74 19.07 -2.91
CA ASP A 117 -3.97 18.06 -3.64
C ASP A 117 -3.02 17.22 -2.77
N LYS A 118 -2.85 17.59 -1.50
CA LYS A 118 -1.92 16.91 -0.57
C LYS A 118 -2.60 15.91 0.37
N ILE A 119 -3.77 15.43 0.01
CA ILE A 119 -4.46 14.39 0.78
C ILE A 119 -3.82 13.04 0.48
N LEU A 120 -3.33 12.39 1.53
CA LEU A 120 -2.75 11.05 1.43
C LEU A 120 -3.86 10.02 1.14
N LYS A 121 -3.56 9.12 0.22
CA LYS A 121 -4.39 7.97 -0.15
C LYS A 121 -3.64 6.67 0.13
N TYR A 122 -4.36 5.55 0.19
CA TYR A 122 -3.79 4.23 0.40
C TYR A 122 -4.23 3.29 -0.72
N ARG A 123 -3.27 2.80 -1.52
CA ARG A 123 -3.50 1.81 -2.55
C ARG A 123 -3.11 0.43 -2.06
N ILE A 124 -4.09 -0.45 -1.94
CA ILE A 124 -3.89 -1.83 -1.53
C ILE A 124 -3.49 -2.65 -2.76
N PHE A 125 -2.43 -3.46 -2.67
CA PHE A 125 -1.98 -4.31 -3.77
C PHE A 125 -1.72 -5.77 -3.39
N ASP A 126 -1.79 -6.13 -2.09
CA ASP A 126 -1.70 -7.50 -1.61
C ASP A 126 -2.51 -7.69 -0.33
N CYS A 127 -2.93 -8.94 -0.06
CA CYS A 127 -3.66 -9.33 1.15
C CYS A 127 -3.03 -10.59 1.73
N TRP A 128 -2.56 -10.52 2.98
CA TRP A 128 -1.91 -11.64 3.65
C TRP A 128 -2.81 -12.35 4.65
N TYR A 129 -3.73 -11.61 5.25
CA TYR A 129 -4.82 -12.14 6.09
C TYR A 129 -6.11 -11.37 5.77
N TYR A 130 -7.23 -12.07 5.76
CA TYR A 130 -8.55 -11.46 5.57
C TYR A 130 -9.56 -12.12 6.49
N ASN A 131 -10.08 -11.35 7.48
CA ASN A 131 -11.06 -11.79 8.46
C ASN A 131 -10.72 -13.18 9.06
N GLY A 132 -9.54 -13.30 9.66
CA GLY A 132 -9.04 -14.50 10.31
C GLY A 132 -8.44 -15.55 9.36
N VAL A 133 -8.65 -15.43 8.05
CA VAL A 133 -8.12 -16.39 7.06
C VAL A 133 -6.70 -16.02 6.66
N SER A 134 -5.73 -16.93 6.89
CA SER A 134 -4.36 -16.77 6.42
C SER A 134 -4.26 -17.05 4.92
N LEU A 135 -3.64 -16.12 4.21
CA LEU A 135 -3.38 -16.21 2.77
C LEU A 135 -1.87 -16.26 2.45
N LEU A 136 -1.01 -16.43 3.47
CA LEU A 136 0.45 -16.36 3.31
C LEU A 136 0.99 -17.40 2.33
N GLU A 137 0.43 -18.62 2.36
CA GLU A 137 0.82 -19.72 1.47
C GLU A 137 0.05 -19.71 0.14
N ALA A 138 -0.97 -18.85 0.02
CA ALA A 138 -1.74 -18.75 -1.20
C ALA A 138 -0.94 -18.02 -2.30
N PRO A 139 -1.08 -18.43 -3.57
CA PRO A 139 -0.47 -17.70 -4.68
C PRO A 139 -1.07 -16.29 -4.79
N ILE A 140 -0.31 -15.37 -5.37
CA ILE A 140 -0.75 -13.98 -5.54
C ILE A 140 -2.09 -13.87 -6.28
N THR A 141 -2.36 -14.75 -7.23
CA THR A 141 -3.62 -14.83 -7.99
C THR A 141 -4.85 -15.07 -7.10
N GLU A 142 -4.67 -15.75 -5.99
CA GLU A 142 -5.73 -15.94 -5.00
C GLU A 142 -5.82 -14.74 -4.05
N ARG A 143 -4.68 -14.24 -3.56
CA ARG A 143 -4.64 -13.13 -2.61
C ARG A 143 -5.26 -11.84 -3.17
N ILE A 144 -5.02 -11.53 -4.45
CA ILE A 144 -5.58 -10.32 -5.08
C ILE A 144 -7.11 -10.35 -5.23
N LYS A 145 -7.75 -11.51 -5.14
CA LYS A 145 -9.22 -11.61 -5.15
C LYS A 145 -9.86 -10.96 -3.93
N TYR A 146 -9.11 -10.83 -2.85
CA TYR A 146 -9.57 -10.19 -1.61
C TYR A 146 -9.47 -8.67 -1.64
N LEU A 147 -8.71 -8.08 -2.59
CA LEU A 147 -8.54 -6.62 -2.66
C LEU A 147 -9.85 -5.87 -2.91
N PRO A 148 -10.72 -6.28 -3.87
CA PRO A 148 -12.02 -5.64 -4.03
C PRO A 148 -12.94 -5.81 -2.81
N LEU A 149 -12.82 -6.93 -2.09
CA LEU A 149 -13.59 -7.17 -0.87
C LEU A 149 -13.12 -6.24 0.26
N ALA A 150 -11.82 -6.10 0.42
CA ALA A 150 -11.20 -5.18 1.39
C ALA A 150 -11.56 -3.73 1.08
N ALA A 151 -11.42 -3.28 -0.17
CA ALA A 151 -11.77 -1.93 -0.58
C ALA A 151 -13.26 -1.63 -0.32
N LYS A 152 -14.15 -2.59 -0.61
CA LYS A 152 -15.59 -2.47 -0.32
C LYS A 152 -15.87 -2.40 1.18
N ALA A 153 -15.19 -3.19 2.01
CA ALA A 153 -15.34 -3.17 3.46
C ALA A 153 -14.90 -1.83 4.05
N ILE A 154 -13.77 -1.29 3.57
CA ILE A 154 -13.22 -0.01 4.03
C ILE A 154 -14.12 1.17 3.61
N ASN A 155 -14.76 1.08 2.44
CA ASN A 155 -15.72 2.06 1.93
C ASN A 155 -15.24 3.52 2.04
N SER A 156 -14.03 3.78 1.60
CA SER A 156 -13.42 5.12 1.65
C SER A 156 -12.82 5.49 0.29
N GLU A 157 -13.11 6.69 -0.19
CA GLU A 157 -12.52 7.25 -1.44
C GLU A 157 -10.99 7.43 -1.34
N LEU A 158 -10.46 7.43 -0.13
CA LEU A 158 -9.02 7.56 0.10
C LEU A 158 -8.29 6.20 0.09
N VAL A 159 -9.04 5.08 -0.04
CA VAL A 159 -8.48 3.71 -0.05
C VAL A 159 -8.97 2.97 -1.29
N ASN A 160 -8.02 2.45 -2.11
CA ASN A 160 -8.30 1.76 -3.37
C ASN A 160 -7.35 0.59 -3.64
#